data_d6445ee013b6b98ddd8adaf180a163ec
#
_entry.id   d6445ee013b6b98ddd8adaf180a163ec
#
_cell.length_a   1.000
_cell.length_b   1.000
_cell.length_c   1.000
_cell.angle_alpha   90.00
_cell.angle_beta   90.00
_cell.angle_gamma   90.00
#
_symmetry.space_group_name_H-M   'P 1'
#
loop_
_entity.id
_entity.type
_entity.pdbx_description
1 polymer ?
#
loop_
_entity_poly.entity_id
_entity_poly.type
_entity_poly.pdbx_seq_one_letter_code
_entity_poly.pdbx_strand_id
1 'polypeptide(L)'
;MYKRQATAYGARGLLPCPVVPIEAAAKATRLAEIVITDGQASSNEEEMKNLVEGADFILLPTTTQSRSIELTIEMSQTINKYKIPYAALLVKVDSRKEAAAKNAKECLEGFDIKVLNAQIPLLSAFEQAETEGVTVDQAIDKRGRANPRRMAGWSAYCSACKEIEDLYEEHKKLNPIQSPIGWDFTPMEQRIAA
;
A
#
# COMPACT_ATOMS: atom_id res chain seq x y z
N MET A 1 17.83 -1.98 6.87
CA MET A 1 18.00 -0.51 6.74
C MET A 1 16.66 0.25 6.67
N TYR A 2 15.56 -0.37 6.23
CA TYR A 2 14.24 0.27 6.05
C TYR A 2 13.38 0.39 7.32
N LYS A 3 13.53 -0.49 8.33
CA LYS A 3 12.84 -0.34 9.65
C LYS A 3 13.08 1.02 10.32
N ARG A 4 14.15 1.73 9.94
CA ARG A 4 14.45 3.06 10.48
C ARG A 4 13.68 4.20 9.80
N GLN A 5 13.14 4.01 8.59
CA GLN A 5 12.46 5.11 7.87
C GLN A 5 11.07 5.36 8.45
N ALA A 6 10.19 4.38 8.49
CA ALA A 6 8.84 4.57 9.06
C ALA A 6 8.92 5.03 10.52
N THR A 7 9.81 4.42 11.34
CA THR A 7 10.04 4.83 12.74
C THR A 7 10.61 6.24 12.84
N ALA A 8 11.52 6.64 11.92
CA ALA A 8 12.09 7.99 11.90
C ALA A 8 11.07 9.05 11.50
N TYR A 9 10.14 8.71 10.59
CA TYR A 9 9.00 9.56 10.25
C TYR A 9 8.05 9.73 11.42
N GLY A 10 7.67 8.63 12.06
CA GLY A 10 6.81 8.65 13.24
C GLY A 10 7.40 9.43 14.41
N ALA A 11 8.72 9.35 14.62
CA ALA A 11 9.42 10.08 15.67
C ALA A 11 9.39 11.61 15.49
N ARG A 12 9.20 12.10 14.25
CA ARG A 12 9.07 13.55 13.98
C ARG A 12 7.68 14.10 14.30
N GLY A 13 6.66 13.22 14.43
CA GLY A 13 5.28 13.61 14.79
C GLY A 13 4.57 14.49 13.75
N LEU A 14 5.06 14.52 12.51
CA LEU A 14 4.53 15.39 11.45
C LEU A 14 3.52 14.66 10.53
N LEU A 15 3.43 13.34 10.64
CA LEU A 15 2.44 12.58 9.88
C LEU A 15 1.06 12.66 10.54
N PRO A 16 -0.02 12.66 9.75
CA PRO A 16 -1.40 12.72 10.25
C PRO A 16 -1.86 11.42 10.92
N CYS A 17 -1.05 10.36 10.90
CA CYS A 17 -1.34 9.08 11.51
C CYS A 17 -0.18 8.63 12.43
N PRO A 18 -0.46 7.87 13.50
CA PRO A 18 0.58 7.31 14.34
C PRO A 18 1.39 6.25 13.60
N VAL A 19 2.70 6.27 13.77
CA VAL A 19 3.62 5.22 13.31
C VAL A 19 4.17 4.52 14.53
N VAL A 20 3.93 3.23 14.64
CA VAL A 20 4.31 2.42 15.81
C VAL A 20 5.11 1.18 15.38
N PRO A 21 6.03 0.70 16.20
CA PRO A 21 6.68 -0.57 15.96
C PRO A 21 5.69 -1.73 16.11
N ILE A 22 5.99 -2.88 15.50
CA ILE A 22 5.09 -4.03 15.47
C ILE A 22 4.71 -4.52 16.87
N GLU A 23 5.62 -4.40 17.83
CA GLU A 23 5.40 -4.81 19.22
C GLU A 23 4.30 -3.97 19.93
N ALA A 24 4.09 -2.74 19.47
CA ALA A 24 3.06 -1.83 19.98
C ALA A 24 1.77 -1.86 19.14
N ALA A 25 1.75 -2.57 18.03
CA ALA A 25 0.63 -2.57 17.06
C ALA A 25 -0.69 -3.01 17.70
N ALA A 26 -0.70 -4.07 18.51
CA ALA A 26 -1.91 -4.62 19.12
C ALA A 26 -2.72 -3.61 19.96
N LYS A 27 -2.04 -2.62 20.57
CA LYS A 27 -2.71 -1.53 21.30
C LYS A 27 -3.13 -0.39 20.37
N ALA A 28 -2.27 -0.03 19.43
CA ALA A 28 -2.49 1.10 18.52
C ALA A 28 -3.63 0.84 17.50
N THR A 29 -3.80 -0.41 17.09
CA THR A 29 -4.79 -0.81 16.07
C THR A 29 -6.21 -0.92 16.59
N ARG A 30 -6.44 -0.94 17.92
CA ARG A 30 -7.80 -1.15 18.51
C ARG A 30 -8.84 -0.12 18.07
N LEU A 31 -8.42 1.08 17.71
CA LEU A 31 -9.31 2.19 17.31
C LEU A 31 -9.02 2.63 15.85
N ALA A 32 -8.20 1.89 15.13
CA ALA A 32 -7.85 2.22 13.76
C ALA A 32 -8.84 1.55 12.80
N GLU A 33 -9.40 2.32 11.89
CA GLU A 33 -10.23 1.80 10.79
C GLU A 33 -9.35 1.16 9.70
N ILE A 34 -8.15 1.72 9.49
CA ILE A 34 -7.18 1.24 8.51
C ILE A 34 -5.82 1.07 9.20
N VAL A 35 -5.21 -0.07 8.99
CA VAL A 35 -3.87 -0.39 9.47
C VAL A 35 -2.98 -0.68 8.27
N ILE A 36 -1.90 0.09 8.12
CA ILE A 36 -0.92 -0.13 7.06
C ILE A 36 0.31 -0.76 7.68
N THR A 37 0.65 -1.97 7.25
CA THR A 37 1.85 -2.68 7.68
C THR A 37 2.94 -2.55 6.61
N ASP A 38 4.08 -1.95 6.96
CA ASP A 38 5.26 -1.87 6.10
C ASP A 38 6.08 -3.17 6.27
N GLY A 39 5.88 -4.10 5.35
CA GLY A 39 6.54 -5.41 5.31
C GLY A 39 7.91 -5.35 4.63
N GLN A 40 8.85 -6.15 5.09
CA GLN A 40 10.15 -6.33 4.42
C GLN A 40 10.08 -7.48 3.41
N ALA A 41 10.53 -7.25 2.18
CA ALA A 41 10.63 -8.29 1.14
C ALA A 41 11.64 -9.42 1.47
N SER A 42 12.48 -9.23 2.49
CA SER A 42 13.48 -10.20 2.96
C SER A 42 13.11 -10.89 4.27
N SER A 43 11.84 -10.87 4.64
CA SER A 43 11.33 -11.59 5.83
C SER A 43 11.56 -13.09 5.64
N ASN A 44 11.79 -13.80 6.75
CA ASN A 44 11.79 -15.26 6.69
C ASN A 44 10.37 -15.75 6.30
N GLU A 45 10.27 -17.02 5.91
CA GLU A 45 9.02 -17.58 5.38
C GLU A 45 7.87 -17.49 6.40
N GLU A 46 8.16 -17.64 7.68
CA GLU A 46 7.18 -17.55 8.77
C GLU A 46 6.69 -16.12 9.00
N GLU A 47 7.59 -15.12 8.98
CA GLU A 47 7.20 -13.70 9.06
C GLU A 47 6.35 -13.30 7.86
N MET A 48 6.72 -13.75 6.66
CA MET A 48 5.94 -13.50 5.45
C MET A 48 4.55 -14.12 5.55
N LYS A 49 4.45 -15.37 6.00
CA LYS A 49 3.18 -16.05 6.23
C LYS A 49 2.28 -15.24 7.17
N ASN A 50 2.80 -14.85 8.33
CA ASN A 50 2.03 -14.09 9.32
C ASN A 50 1.55 -12.72 8.78
N LEU A 51 2.39 -12.04 7.98
CA LEU A 51 2.00 -10.78 7.34
C LEU A 51 0.88 -10.98 6.32
N VAL A 52 0.99 -12.01 5.48
CA VAL A 52 0.01 -12.31 4.44
C VAL A 52 -1.31 -12.76 5.07
N GLU A 53 -1.30 -13.71 6.00
CA GLU A 53 -2.51 -14.23 6.67
C GLU A 53 -3.24 -13.15 7.49
N GLY A 54 -2.52 -12.14 7.98
CA GLY A 54 -3.09 -11.03 8.74
C GLY A 54 -3.54 -9.83 7.89
N ALA A 55 -3.41 -9.89 6.56
CA ALA A 55 -3.73 -8.80 5.68
C ALA A 55 -5.10 -8.98 5.01
N ASP A 56 -5.89 -7.91 4.94
CA ASP A 56 -7.12 -7.86 4.15
C ASP A 56 -6.85 -7.58 2.67
N PHE A 57 -5.75 -6.89 2.38
CA PHE A 57 -5.28 -6.56 1.04
C PHE A 57 -3.76 -6.37 1.04
N ILE A 58 -3.09 -6.77 -0.03
CA ILE A 58 -1.64 -6.62 -0.17
C ILE A 58 -1.34 -5.74 -1.38
N LEU A 59 -0.60 -4.66 -1.14
CA LEU A 59 -0.08 -3.80 -2.20
C LEU A 59 1.39 -4.12 -2.47
N LEU A 60 1.75 -4.34 -3.74
CA LEU A 60 3.11 -4.62 -4.20
C LEU A 60 3.68 -3.40 -4.96
N PRO A 61 4.37 -2.47 -4.29
CA PRO A 61 5.02 -1.35 -4.96
C PRO A 61 6.16 -1.87 -5.84
N THR A 62 6.11 -1.55 -7.12
CA THR A 62 7.06 -2.04 -8.13
C THR A 62 7.55 -0.91 -9.01
N THR A 63 8.84 -0.91 -9.35
CA THR A 63 9.40 0.03 -10.35
C THR A 63 9.39 -0.61 -11.74
N THR A 64 9.66 0.19 -12.78
CA THR A 64 9.77 -0.29 -14.18
C THR A 64 11.08 -1.05 -14.46
N GLN A 65 11.90 -1.34 -13.44
CA GLN A 65 13.15 -2.08 -13.59
C GLN A 65 12.90 -3.59 -13.56
N SER A 66 13.58 -4.34 -14.43
CA SER A 66 13.41 -5.80 -14.56
C SER A 66 13.53 -6.53 -13.23
N ARG A 67 14.53 -6.20 -12.42
CA ARG A 67 14.70 -6.85 -11.10
C ARG A 67 13.53 -6.60 -10.14
N SER A 68 12.92 -5.39 -10.20
CA SER A 68 11.74 -5.08 -9.39
C SER A 68 10.52 -5.88 -9.85
N ILE A 69 10.36 -6.05 -11.16
CA ILE A 69 9.29 -6.84 -11.77
C ILE A 69 9.44 -8.32 -11.39
N GLU A 70 10.64 -8.89 -11.53
CA GLU A 70 10.94 -10.27 -11.14
C GLU A 70 10.57 -10.54 -9.67
N LEU A 71 11.00 -9.68 -8.75
CA LEU A 71 10.68 -9.78 -7.32
C LEU A 71 9.18 -9.70 -7.06
N THR A 72 8.46 -8.87 -7.80
CA THR A 72 7.00 -8.77 -7.69
C THR A 72 6.32 -10.05 -8.15
N ILE A 73 6.80 -10.67 -9.23
CA ILE A 73 6.29 -11.97 -9.71
C ILE A 73 6.59 -13.07 -8.70
N GLU A 74 7.79 -13.15 -8.16
CA GLU A 74 8.15 -14.11 -7.10
C GLU A 74 7.25 -13.96 -5.87
N MET A 75 6.99 -12.71 -5.44
CA MET A 75 6.13 -12.42 -4.29
C MET A 75 4.67 -12.81 -4.57
N SER A 76 4.17 -12.54 -5.77
CA SER A 76 2.79 -12.88 -6.15
C SER A 76 2.54 -14.38 -6.07
N GLN A 77 3.51 -15.20 -6.48
CA GLN A 77 3.43 -16.66 -6.38
C GLN A 77 3.32 -17.14 -4.93
N THR A 78 3.95 -16.42 -4.01
CA THR A 78 3.84 -16.70 -2.57
C THR A 78 2.47 -16.31 -2.03
N ILE A 79 1.99 -15.10 -2.36
CA ILE A 79 0.69 -14.58 -1.90
C ILE A 79 -0.47 -15.41 -2.43
N ASN A 80 -0.41 -15.87 -3.66
CA ASN A 80 -1.46 -16.70 -4.30
C ASN A 80 -1.82 -17.97 -3.51
N LYS A 81 -0.88 -18.49 -2.71
CA LYS A 81 -1.14 -19.65 -1.84
C LYS A 81 -2.16 -19.35 -0.73
N TYR A 82 -2.31 -18.09 -0.35
CA TYR A 82 -3.15 -17.64 0.77
C TYR A 82 -4.50 -17.07 0.35
N LYS A 83 -4.73 -16.88 -0.96
CA LYS A 83 -5.98 -16.32 -1.52
C LYS A 83 -6.33 -14.91 -1.00
N ILE A 84 -5.36 -14.15 -0.56
CA ILE A 84 -5.54 -12.75 -0.16
C ILE A 84 -5.52 -11.88 -1.41
N PRO A 85 -6.44 -10.90 -1.56
CA PRO A 85 -6.43 -10.00 -2.69
C PRO A 85 -5.17 -9.13 -2.67
N TYR A 86 -4.58 -8.94 -3.84
CA TYR A 86 -3.40 -8.10 -3.99
C TYR A 86 -3.38 -7.39 -5.34
N ALA A 87 -2.63 -6.31 -5.41
CA ALA A 87 -2.36 -5.61 -6.66
C ALA A 87 -0.95 -5.02 -6.67
N ALA A 88 -0.37 -4.90 -7.86
CA ALA A 88 0.87 -4.16 -8.07
C ALA A 88 0.57 -2.67 -8.33
N LEU A 89 1.40 -1.79 -7.77
CA LEU A 89 1.40 -0.35 -8.01
C LEU A 89 2.73 0.06 -8.61
N LEU A 90 2.71 0.59 -9.83
CA LEU A 90 3.91 1.14 -10.44
C LEU A 90 4.31 2.44 -9.73
N VAL A 91 5.52 2.46 -9.19
CA VAL A 91 6.07 3.60 -8.45
C VAL A 91 7.34 4.12 -9.10
N LYS A 92 7.69 5.39 -8.82
CA LYS A 92 8.85 6.07 -9.41
C LYS A 92 8.83 6.06 -10.94
N VAL A 93 7.64 6.22 -11.53
CA VAL A 93 7.46 6.22 -12.98
C VAL A 93 7.99 7.54 -13.56
N ASP A 94 8.99 7.45 -14.42
CA ASP A 94 9.52 8.60 -15.15
C ASP A 94 8.59 8.92 -16.32
N SER A 95 7.96 10.10 -16.31
CA SER A 95 7.03 10.55 -17.37
C SER A 95 7.65 10.61 -18.77
N ARG A 96 8.99 10.60 -18.86
CA ARG A 96 9.72 10.54 -20.15
C ARG A 96 9.86 9.12 -20.69
N LYS A 97 9.48 8.10 -19.91
CA LYS A 97 9.64 6.67 -20.21
C LYS A 97 8.31 5.92 -20.14
N GLU A 98 7.27 6.48 -20.73
CA GLU A 98 5.92 5.88 -20.74
C GLU A 98 5.89 4.45 -21.28
N ALA A 99 6.67 4.18 -22.33
CA ALA A 99 6.79 2.84 -22.89
C ALA A 99 7.31 1.81 -21.84
N ALA A 100 8.24 2.21 -20.96
CA ALA A 100 8.74 1.32 -19.92
C ALA A 100 7.66 1.00 -18.89
N ALA A 101 6.82 1.97 -18.53
CA ALA A 101 5.69 1.76 -17.62
C ALA A 101 4.64 0.83 -18.24
N LYS A 102 4.32 1.04 -19.52
CA LYS A 102 3.39 0.19 -20.25
C LYS A 102 3.90 -1.25 -20.34
N ASN A 103 5.16 -1.45 -20.74
CA ASN A 103 5.77 -2.78 -20.83
C ASN A 103 5.82 -3.48 -19.48
N ALA A 104 6.13 -2.75 -18.38
CA ALA A 104 6.11 -3.30 -17.02
C ALA A 104 4.71 -3.76 -16.62
N LYS A 105 3.68 -2.97 -16.92
CA LYS A 105 2.27 -3.32 -16.67
C LYS A 105 1.89 -4.58 -17.47
N GLU A 106 2.12 -4.60 -18.77
CA GLU A 106 1.81 -5.74 -19.63
C GLU A 106 2.54 -7.01 -19.20
N CYS A 107 3.80 -6.89 -18.75
CA CYS A 107 4.57 -8.01 -18.23
C CYS A 107 3.92 -8.60 -16.96
N LEU A 108 3.56 -7.76 -15.98
CA LEU A 108 2.93 -8.21 -14.73
C LEU A 108 1.55 -8.81 -14.99
N GLU A 109 0.73 -8.19 -15.85
CA GLU A 109 -0.58 -8.70 -16.24
C GLU A 109 -0.47 -10.05 -16.96
N GLY A 110 0.61 -10.29 -17.72
CA GLY A 110 0.91 -11.59 -18.33
C GLY A 110 1.18 -12.72 -17.32
N PHE A 111 1.43 -12.39 -16.05
CA PHE A 111 1.54 -13.33 -14.93
C PHE A 111 0.29 -13.33 -14.03
N ASP A 112 -0.85 -12.87 -14.53
CA ASP A 112 -2.12 -12.77 -13.80
C ASP A 112 -2.04 -11.85 -12.56
N ILE A 113 -1.12 -10.89 -12.55
CA ILE A 113 -0.99 -9.92 -11.48
C ILE A 113 -1.83 -8.69 -11.83
N LYS A 114 -2.82 -8.37 -11.00
CA LYS A 114 -3.59 -7.14 -11.13
C LYS A 114 -2.66 -5.93 -10.94
N VAL A 115 -2.61 -5.03 -11.92
CA VAL A 115 -1.83 -3.79 -11.83
C VAL A 115 -2.80 -2.61 -11.76
N LEU A 116 -2.61 -1.72 -10.77
CA LEU A 116 -3.41 -0.51 -10.66
C LEU A 116 -3.22 0.39 -11.89
N ASN A 117 -4.26 1.12 -12.28
CA ASN A 117 -4.15 2.12 -13.35
C ASN A 117 -3.41 3.36 -12.84
N ALA A 118 -3.59 3.70 -11.57
CA ALA A 118 -2.81 4.74 -10.90
C ALA A 118 -1.32 4.37 -10.90
N GLN A 119 -0.48 5.38 -11.12
CA GLN A 119 0.97 5.25 -11.10
C GLN A 119 1.56 6.38 -10.26
N ILE A 120 2.54 6.06 -9.42
CA ILE A 120 3.21 7.09 -8.63
C ILE A 120 4.41 7.63 -9.42
N PRO A 121 4.37 8.90 -9.84
CA PRO A 121 5.42 9.46 -10.69
C PRO A 121 6.73 9.66 -9.94
N LEU A 122 7.84 9.69 -10.67
CA LEU A 122 9.15 10.06 -10.13
C LEU A 122 9.22 11.60 -9.98
N LEU A 123 9.08 12.10 -8.76
CA LEU A 123 9.06 13.54 -8.46
C LEU A 123 10.03 13.87 -7.32
N SER A 124 10.75 14.98 -7.45
CA SER A 124 11.56 15.53 -6.35
C SER A 124 10.71 15.95 -5.13
N ALA A 125 9.41 16.15 -5.31
CA ALA A 125 8.49 16.43 -4.21
C ALA A 125 8.45 15.30 -3.17
N PHE A 126 8.62 14.05 -3.58
CA PHE A 126 8.67 12.91 -2.65
C PHE A 126 9.95 12.92 -1.81
N GLU A 127 11.11 13.19 -2.42
CA GLU A 127 12.38 13.30 -1.71
C GLU A 127 12.37 14.47 -0.72
N GLN A 128 11.73 15.58 -1.11
CA GLN A 128 11.58 16.75 -0.24
C GLN A 128 10.64 16.45 0.93
N ALA A 129 9.48 15.86 0.66
CA ALA A 129 8.55 15.43 1.71
C ALA A 129 9.21 14.45 2.69
N GLU A 130 10.01 13.50 2.18
CA GLU A 130 10.78 12.57 2.99
C GLU A 130 11.79 13.32 3.89
N THR A 131 12.53 14.25 3.34
CA THR A 131 13.52 15.04 4.09
C THR A 131 12.86 15.85 5.21
N GLU A 132 11.72 16.46 4.94
CA GLU A 132 10.97 17.28 5.90
C GLU A 132 10.11 16.44 6.86
N GLY A 133 9.82 15.17 6.53
CA GLY A 133 8.97 14.27 7.34
C GLY A 133 7.49 14.65 7.25
N VAL A 134 7.04 15.17 6.12
CA VAL A 134 5.66 15.59 5.85
C VAL A 134 5.05 14.79 4.69
N THR A 135 3.75 14.94 4.44
CA THR A 135 3.11 14.38 3.26
C THR A 135 3.50 15.16 1.99
N VAL A 136 3.40 14.50 0.83
CA VAL A 136 3.90 15.08 -0.44
C VAL A 136 3.20 16.39 -0.83
N ASP A 137 1.95 16.57 -0.47
CA ASP A 137 1.18 17.81 -0.69
C ASP A 137 1.74 19.01 0.10
N GLN A 138 2.50 18.74 1.15
CA GLN A 138 3.17 19.75 1.98
C GLN A 138 4.64 19.97 1.60
N ALA A 139 5.15 19.24 0.59
CA ALA A 139 6.55 19.31 0.19
C ALA A 139 6.99 20.74 -0.20
N ILE A 140 8.11 21.19 0.35
CA ILE A 140 8.74 22.49 0.07
C ILE A 140 10.11 22.29 -0.59
N ASP A 141 10.54 23.28 -1.36
CA ASP A 141 11.87 23.30 -1.96
C ASP A 141 12.92 23.81 -0.93
N LYS A 142 14.21 23.71 -1.28
CA LYS A 142 15.32 24.18 -0.44
C LYS A 142 15.24 25.67 -0.07
N ARG A 143 14.38 26.44 -0.71
CA ARG A 143 14.14 27.87 -0.43
C ARG A 143 12.85 28.10 0.37
N GLY A 144 12.24 27.03 0.90
CA GLY A 144 11.00 27.08 1.67
C GLY A 144 9.74 27.36 0.84
N ARG A 145 9.80 27.22 -0.49
CA ARG A 145 8.63 27.42 -1.37
C ARG A 145 7.96 26.09 -1.66
N ALA A 146 6.64 26.12 -1.80
CA ALA A 146 5.88 24.93 -2.17
C ALA A 146 6.40 24.31 -3.48
N ASN A 147 6.66 22.99 -3.46
CA ASN A 147 7.07 22.28 -4.66
C ASN A 147 5.92 22.32 -5.70
N PRO A 148 6.16 22.80 -6.94
CA PRO A 148 5.11 22.98 -7.94
C PRO A 148 4.43 21.67 -8.35
N ARG A 149 5.10 20.53 -8.19
CA ARG A 149 4.57 19.19 -8.57
C ARG A 149 4.02 18.40 -7.39
N ARG A 150 3.99 18.96 -6.17
CA ARG A 150 3.52 18.27 -4.97
C ARG A 150 2.09 17.74 -5.11
N MET A 151 1.20 18.53 -5.72
CA MET A 151 -0.20 18.13 -5.90
C MET A 151 -0.38 16.99 -6.92
N ALA A 152 0.50 16.90 -7.92
CA ALA A 152 0.50 15.77 -8.84
C ALA A 152 0.86 14.47 -8.12
N GLY A 153 1.83 14.52 -7.20
CA GLY A 153 2.17 13.39 -6.34
C GLY A 153 1.03 12.99 -5.42
N TRP A 154 0.40 13.97 -4.78
CA TRP A 154 -0.76 13.74 -3.90
C TRP A 154 -1.93 13.11 -4.66
N SER A 155 -2.32 13.68 -5.80
CA SER A 155 -3.39 13.16 -6.64
C SER A 155 -3.14 11.72 -7.10
N ALA A 156 -1.89 11.36 -7.40
CA ALA A 156 -1.52 9.99 -7.76
C ALA A 156 -1.79 9.00 -6.60
N TYR A 157 -1.46 9.37 -5.36
CA TYR A 157 -1.78 8.56 -4.19
C TYR A 157 -3.29 8.47 -3.95
N CYS A 158 -4.04 9.56 -4.06
CA CYS A 158 -5.49 9.54 -3.92
C CYS A 158 -6.14 8.60 -4.95
N SER A 159 -5.65 8.61 -6.20
CA SER A 159 -6.14 7.70 -7.23
C SER A 159 -5.82 6.24 -6.90
N ALA A 160 -4.61 5.95 -6.43
CA ALA A 160 -4.23 4.61 -6.01
C ALA A 160 -5.07 4.10 -4.83
N CYS A 161 -5.28 4.93 -3.80
CA CYS A 161 -6.12 4.58 -2.66
C CYS A 161 -7.54 4.22 -3.10
N LYS A 162 -8.14 5.02 -3.98
CA LYS A 162 -9.48 4.75 -4.50
C LYS A 162 -9.55 3.41 -5.24
N GLU A 163 -8.59 3.11 -6.10
CA GLU A 163 -8.55 1.81 -6.80
C GLU A 163 -8.38 0.64 -5.82
N ILE A 164 -7.61 0.81 -4.75
CA ILE A 164 -7.44 -0.22 -3.71
C ILE A 164 -8.77 -0.44 -2.97
N GLU A 165 -9.46 0.63 -2.58
CA GLU A 165 -10.78 0.55 -1.93
C GLU A 165 -11.79 -0.18 -2.82
N ASP A 166 -11.87 0.18 -4.10
CA ASP A 166 -12.77 -0.45 -5.07
C ASP A 166 -12.48 -1.95 -5.21
N LEU A 167 -11.20 -2.35 -5.34
CA LEU A 167 -10.78 -3.75 -5.43
C LEU A 167 -11.07 -4.53 -4.13
N TYR A 168 -10.85 -3.92 -2.99
CA TYR A 168 -11.15 -4.54 -1.70
C TYR A 168 -12.65 -4.79 -1.51
N GLU A 169 -13.47 -3.80 -1.83
CA GLU A 169 -14.93 -3.93 -1.75
C GLU A 169 -15.48 -4.97 -2.76
N GLU A 170 -14.89 -5.06 -3.95
CA GLU A 170 -15.22 -6.11 -4.91
C GLU A 170 -14.88 -7.50 -4.36
N HIS A 171 -13.69 -7.64 -3.78
CA HIS A 171 -13.27 -8.91 -3.17
C HIS A 171 -14.18 -9.33 -2.02
N LYS A 172 -14.58 -8.41 -1.14
CA LYS A 172 -15.51 -8.68 -0.03
C LYS A 172 -16.87 -9.19 -0.53
N LYS A 173 -17.38 -8.62 -1.62
CA LYS A 173 -18.65 -9.06 -2.21
C LYS A 173 -18.58 -10.48 -2.78
N LEU A 174 -17.44 -10.83 -3.39
CA LEU A 174 -17.22 -12.15 -3.96
C LEU A 174 -16.89 -13.22 -2.90
N ASN A 175 -16.28 -12.80 -1.79
CA ASN A 175 -15.84 -13.65 -0.70
C ASN A 175 -16.39 -13.11 0.64
N PRO A 176 -17.70 -13.22 0.88
CA PRO A 176 -18.26 -12.74 2.14
C PRO A 176 -17.59 -13.49 3.30
N ILE A 177 -17.14 -12.73 4.30
CA ILE A 177 -16.47 -13.27 5.48
C ILE A 177 -17.44 -14.28 6.14
N GLN A 178 -17.17 -15.55 5.99
CA GLN A 178 -17.84 -16.57 6.79
C GLN A 178 -17.25 -16.48 8.19
N SER A 179 -18.08 -16.07 9.15
CA SER A 179 -17.70 -16.06 10.54
C SER A 179 -17.22 -17.46 10.95
N PRO A 180 -15.95 -17.65 11.33
CA PRO A 180 -15.44 -18.98 11.67
C PRO A 180 -16.08 -19.59 12.93
N ILE A 181 -16.91 -18.83 13.68
CA ILE A 181 -17.45 -19.21 14.99
C ILE A 181 -18.99 -19.02 15.06
N GLY A 182 -19.69 -18.88 13.93
CA GLY A 182 -21.13 -18.67 13.94
C GLY A 182 -21.59 -17.38 14.66
N TRP A 183 -20.70 -16.42 14.79
CA TRP A 183 -21.05 -15.12 15.35
C TRP A 183 -21.85 -14.34 14.32
N ASP A 184 -23.04 -13.93 14.69
CA ASP A 184 -23.88 -13.09 13.87
C ASP A 184 -23.45 -11.63 14.04
N PHE A 185 -22.79 -11.09 13.01
CA PHE A 185 -22.37 -9.69 12.93
C PHE A 185 -23.45 -8.77 12.37
N THR A 186 -24.70 -9.22 12.26
CA THR A 186 -25.80 -8.35 11.85
C THR A 186 -25.87 -7.17 12.82
N PRO A 187 -25.83 -5.91 12.33
CA PRO A 187 -25.93 -4.73 13.18
C PRO A 187 -27.14 -4.81 14.09
N MET A 188 -26.98 -4.39 15.34
CA MET A 188 -28.02 -4.50 16.37
C MET A 188 -29.35 -3.89 15.94
N GLU A 189 -29.30 -2.85 15.12
CA GLU A 189 -30.48 -2.17 14.54
C GLU A 189 -31.32 -3.08 13.61
N GLN A 190 -30.70 -4.05 12.93
CA GLN A 190 -31.39 -5.00 12.07
C GLN A 190 -31.95 -6.22 12.84
N ARG A 191 -31.47 -6.50 14.07
CA ARG A 191 -31.97 -7.60 14.91
C ARG A 191 -33.25 -7.25 15.65
N ILE A 192 -33.58 -5.96 15.81
CA ILE A 192 -34.75 -5.48 16.53
C ILE A 192 -35.97 -5.37 15.58
N ALA A 193 -35.74 -5.41 14.26
CA ALA A 193 -36.79 -5.26 13.24
C ALA A 193 -37.33 -6.62 12.69
N ALA A 194 -36.80 -7.75 13.16
CA ALA A 194 -37.22 -9.11 12.81
C ALA A 194 -37.90 -9.78 13.99
#